data_3dece177f1f05e929194569175f09cd7
#
_entry.id   3dece177f1f05e929194569175f09cd7
#
_cell.length_a   1.000
_cell.length_b   1.000
_cell.length_c   1.000
_cell.angle_alpha   90.00
_cell.angle_beta   90.00
_cell.angle_gamma   90.00
#
_symmetry.space_group_name_H-M   'P 1'
#
loop_
_entity.id
_entity.type
_entity.pdbx_description
1 polymer ?
#
loop_
_entity_poly.entity_id
_entity_poly.type
_entity_poly.pdbx_seq_one_letter_code
_entity_poly.pdbx_strand_id
1 'polypeptide(L)'
;DITLERKGDEIYMTAVATAKNGTVYKEMYHQTIGQDVVRAFLIADASYLKMDASGCTVSEPAKVETTEIGTSDCSAAWWTTFSDYFQIPAGKTLNLAFENHTSGAGNWNNWNLCVATDDERGGGNYAEHFVMRSDLFGWGGAASVYNAANISNEGYGDWDQFRADMEGAKVNIQLQRIGDEIYMTAVATAKNGTVYKEMYHQTIGTDMVRAFLIVDSSYLKMDANNCYLASPVYE
;
A
#
# COMPACT_ATOMS: atom_id res chain seq x y z
N ASP A 1 16.82 16.08 -7.69
CA ASP A 1 16.39 14.73 -7.31
C ASP A 1 15.86 14.01 -8.53
N ILE A 2 16.27 12.76 -8.73
CA ILE A 2 15.74 11.90 -9.79
C ILE A 2 15.29 10.62 -9.14
N THR A 3 14.04 10.24 -9.39
CA THR A 3 13.46 8.97 -8.97
C THR A 3 13.17 8.14 -10.20
N LEU A 4 13.62 6.88 -10.19
CA LEU A 4 13.27 5.88 -11.17
C LEU A 4 12.51 4.78 -10.45
N GLU A 5 11.27 4.55 -10.84
CA GLU A 5 10.40 3.52 -10.27
C GLU A 5 10.05 2.51 -11.35
N ARG A 6 10.25 1.23 -11.06
CA ARG A 6 9.86 0.14 -11.96
C ARG A 6 8.56 -0.51 -11.47
N LYS A 7 7.58 -0.60 -12.35
CA LYS A 7 6.28 -1.26 -12.11
C LYS A 7 6.05 -2.30 -13.21
N GLY A 8 6.31 -3.55 -12.88
CA GLY A 8 6.20 -4.63 -13.87
C GLY A 8 7.19 -4.44 -15.03
N ASP A 9 6.68 -4.32 -16.23
CA ASP A 9 7.43 -4.09 -17.48
C ASP A 9 7.59 -2.61 -17.84
N GLU A 10 7.11 -1.69 -17.01
CA GLU A 10 7.25 -0.25 -17.19
C GLU A 10 8.25 0.38 -16.21
N ILE A 11 8.90 1.45 -16.63
CA ILE A 11 9.70 2.33 -15.80
C ILE A 11 9.12 3.75 -15.82
N TYR A 12 9.06 4.37 -14.67
CA TYR A 12 8.62 5.74 -14.47
C TYR A 12 9.80 6.56 -13.96
N MET A 13 10.03 7.70 -14.56
CA MET A 13 11.03 8.68 -14.12
C MET A 13 10.32 9.94 -13.64
N THR A 14 10.77 10.46 -12.51
CA THR A 14 10.45 11.81 -12.07
C THR A 14 11.79 12.51 -11.75
N ALA A 15 12.03 13.64 -12.40
CA ALA A 15 13.17 14.50 -12.13
C ALA A 15 12.68 15.84 -11.58
N VAL A 16 13.26 16.28 -10.46
CA VAL A 16 12.97 17.58 -9.85
C VAL A 16 14.27 18.33 -9.65
N ALA A 17 14.38 19.50 -10.26
CA ALA A 17 15.50 20.42 -10.10
C ALA A 17 15.03 21.69 -9.39
N THR A 18 15.69 22.05 -8.29
CA THR A 18 15.45 23.32 -7.60
C THR A 18 16.62 24.25 -7.84
N ALA A 19 16.37 25.34 -8.53
CA ALA A 19 17.37 26.38 -8.78
C ALA A 19 17.71 27.16 -7.49
N LYS A 20 18.85 27.83 -7.47
CA LYS A 20 19.30 28.66 -6.32
C LYS A 20 18.32 29.78 -5.94
N ASN A 21 17.52 30.23 -6.90
CA ASN A 21 16.47 31.23 -6.69
C ASN A 21 15.15 30.66 -6.19
N GLY A 22 15.11 29.33 -5.92
CA GLY A 22 13.90 28.63 -5.46
C GLY A 22 12.98 28.17 -6.59
N THR A 23 13.28 28.46 -7.85
CA THR A 23 12.46 27.96 -8.98
C THR A 23 12.57 26.44 -9.07
N VAL A 24 11.44 25.75 -9.18
CA VAL A 24 11.36 24.29 -9.32
C VAL A 24 11.00 23.92 -10.74
N TYR A 25 11.77 23.01 -11.30
CA TYR A 25 11.53 22.40 -12.60
C TYR A 25 11.24 20.91 -12.37
N LYS A 26 10.18 20.41 -12.99
CA LYS A 26 9.77 19.01 -12.87
C LYS A 26 9.60 18.39 -14.26
N GLU A 27 10.18 17.20 -14.43
CA GLU A 27 10.06 16.39 -15.64
C GLU A 27 9.58 14.99 -15.25
N MET A 28 8.65 14.44 -16.01
CA MET A 28 8.10 13.09 -15.80
C MET A 28 8.10 12.35 -17.13
N TYR A 29 8.50 11.09 -17.09
CA TYR A 29 8.54 10.21 -18.26
C TYR A 29 8.24 8.78 -17.84
N HIS A 30 7.58 8.02 -18.71
CA HIS A 30 7.42 6.58 -18.51
C HIS A 30 7.59 5.83 -19.85
N GLN A 31 8.02 4.58 -19.76
CA GLN A 31 8.21 3.72 -20.91
C GLN A 31 8.10 2.25 -20.52
N THR A 32 7.52 1.44 -21.41
CA THR A 32 7.59 -0.02 -21.33
C THR A 32 8.99 -0.50 -21.70
N ILE A 33 9.65 -1.23 -20.82
CA ILE A 33 11.03 -1.69 -20.96
C ILE A 33 11.17 -3.22 -20.87
N GLY A 34 10.06 -3.95 -20.67
CA GLY A 34 10.05 -5.40 -20.49
C GLY A 34 10.49 -5.83 -19.08
N GLN A 35 10.74 -7.13 -18.93
CA GLN A 35 11.04 -7.76 -17.63
C GLN A 35 12.54 -7.87 -17.34
N ASP A 36 13.41 -7.56 -18.29
CA ASP A 36 14.86 -7.68 -18.12
C ASP A 36 15.43 -6.67 -17.14
N VAL A 37 16.58 -7.00 -16.56
CA VAL A 37 17.35 -6.06 -15.73
C VAL A 37 17.82 -4.90 -16.60
N VAL A 38 17.56 -3.68 -16.14
CA VAL A 38 17.99 -2.45 -16.82
C VAL A 38 19.04 -1.72 -15.99
N ARG A 39 19.82 -0.87 -16.66
CA ARG A 39 20.82 0.01 -16.03
C ARG A 39 20.42 1.45 -16.28
N ALA A 40 20.56 2.27 -15.24
CA ALA A 40 20.45 3.71 -15.34
C ALA A 40 21.82 4.35 -15.08
N PHE A 41 22.14 5.42 -15.81
CA PHE A 41 23.32 6.22 -15.60
C PHE A 41 23.05 7.67 -15.95
N LEU A 42 23.77 8.57 -15.31
CA LEU A 42 23.73 10.00 -15.59
C LEU A 42 24.81 10.38 -16.59
N ILE A 43 24.48 11.29 -17.48
CA ILE A 43 25.42 11.86 -18.44
C ILE A 43 25.55 13.36 -18.16
N ALA A 44 26.74 13.85 -18.10
CA ALA A 44 27.02 15.28 -18.01
C ALA A 44 27.49 15.80 -19.39
N ASP A 45 26.77 16.79 -19.94
CA ASP A 45 27.16 17.50 -21.16
C ASP A 45 27.46 18.97 -20.80
N ALA A 46 28.68 19.39 -21.03
CA ALA A 46 29.17 20.71 -20.65
C ALA A 46 28.80 21.14 -19.21
N SER A 47 28.70 20.16 -18.31
CA SER A 47 28.20 20.33 -16.94
C SER A 47 29.03 19.50 -15.95
N TYR A 48 28.87 19.81 -14.68
CA TYR A 48 29.47 19.08 -13.57
C TYR A 48 28.38 18.65 -12.60
N LEU A 49 28.34 17.37 -12.26
CA LEU A 49 27.38 16.79 -11.30
C LEU A 49 28.14 16.45 -10.00
N LYS A 50 27.70 17.03 -8.90
CA LYS A 50 28.10 16.60 -7.57
C LYS A 50 27.02 15.74 -6.96
N MET A 51 27.28 14.45 -6.79
CA MET A 51 26.36 13.50 -6.22
C MET A 51 26.32 13.62 -4.69
N ASP A 52 25.12 13.62 -4.15
CA ASP A 52 24.89 13.38 -2.73
C ASP A 52 24.75 11.87 -2.52
N ALA A 53 25.83 11.21 -2.13
CA ALA A 53 25.84 9.77 -1.95
C ALA A 53 24.87 9.29 -0.84
N SER A 54 24.56 10.13 0.15
CA SER A 54 23.64 9.80 1.22
C SER A 54 22.18 9.79 0.74
N GLY A 55 21.86 10.58 -0.30
CA GLY A 55 20.57 10.63 -0.96
C GLY A 55 20.39 9.65 -2.12
N CYS A 56 21.47 8.97 -2.55
CA CYS A 56 21.40 7.97 -3.61
C CYS A 56 21.11 6.59 -3.02
N THR A 57 19.89 6.13 -3.15
CA THR A 57 19.48 4.84 -2.62
C THR A 57 18.81 4.00 -3.71
N VAL A 58 19.06 2.70 -3.70
CA VAL A 58 18.22 1.71 -4.39
C VAL A 58 17.37 1.08 -3.29
N SER A 59 16.06 1.33 -3.32
CA SER A 59 15.16 0.59 -2.49
C SER A 59 14.80 -0.70 -3.19
N GLU A 60 15.14 -1.83 -2.59
CA GLU A 60 14.54 -3.09 -2.97
C GLU A 60 13.02 -2.96 -2.80
N PRO A 61 12.21 -3.56 -3.69
CA PRO A 61 10.79 -3.73 -3.42
C PRO A 61 10.62 -4.34 -2.03
N ALA A 62 9.59 -3.96 -1.29
CA ALA A 62 9.27 -4.64 -0.04
C ALA A 62 9.17 -6.15 -0.36
N LYS A 63 10.13 -6.92 0.14
CA LYS A 63 10.17 -8.35 -0.15
C LYS A 63 9.04 -9.00 0.64
N VAL A 64 8.00 -9.42 -0.06
CA VAL A 64 6.95 -10.24 0.52
C VAL A 64 7.45 -11.66 0.57
N GLU A 65 7.86 -12.12 1.75
CA GLU A 65 8.29 -13.52 1.94
C GLU A 65 7.08 -14.44 2.03
N THR A 66 6.00 -13.98 2.63
CA THR A 66 4.73 -14.70 2.71
C THR A 66 3.97 -14.57 1.39
N THR A 67 3.82 -15.69 0.69
CA THR A 67 3.05 -15.75 -0.57
C THR A 67 1.56 -15.98 -0.35
N GLU A 68 1.19 -16.49 0.81
CA GLU A 68 -0.17 -16.85 1.19
C GLU A 68 -0.45 -16.49 2.64
N ILE A 69 -1.65 -15.95 2.92
CA ILE A 69 -2.10 -15.60 4.26
C ILE A 69 -3.45 -16.28 4.50
N GLY A 70 -3.53 -17.08 5.54
CA GLY A 70 -4.68 -17.95 5.80
C GLY A 70 -4.56 -19.30 5.12
N THR A 71 -5.67 -20.02 5.05
CA THR A 71 -5.78 -21.35 4.44
C THR A 71 -6.85 -21.35 3.36
N SER A 72 -6.67 -22.16 2.33
CA SER A 72 -7.55 -22.20 1.14
C SER A 72 -9.01 -22.58 1.44
N ASP A 73 -9.29 -23.13 2.62
CA ASP A 73 -10.64 -23.39 3.11
C ASP A 73 -11.30 -22.19 3.81
N CYS A 74 -10.59 -21.06 3.86
CA CYS A 74 -11.02 -19.81 4.51
C CYS A 74 -11.42 -19.99 5.99
N SER A 75 -10.78 -20.90 6.72
CA SER A 75 -11.12 -21.24 8.11
C SER A 75 -10.44 -20.35 9.16
N ALA A 76 -9.55 -19.45 8.75
CA ALA A 76 -8.81 -18.58 9.67
C ALA A 76 -9.78 -17.64 10.43
N ALA A 77 -9.73 -17.69 11.76
CA ALA A 77 -10.54 -16.80 12.59
C ALA A 77 -9.92 -15.40 12.69
N TRP A 78 -10.75 -14.43 13.00
CA TRP A 78 -10.33 -13.06 13.28
C TRP A 78 -9.15 -13.00 14.25
N TRP A 79 -8.15 -12.17 13.94
CA TRP A 79 -6.97 -11.89 14.77
C TRP A 79 -6.10 -13.11 15.09
N THR A 80 -6.08 -14.12 14.22
CA THR A 80 -5.25 -15.33 14.40
C THR A 80 -4.17 -15.50 13.34
N THR A 81 -4.38 -14.97 12.14
CA THR A 81 -3.48 -15.16 11.00
C THR A 81 -3.17 -13.83 10.32
N PHE A 82 -1.88 -13.57 10.12
CA PHE A 82 -1.34 -12.28 9.73
C PHE A 82 -0.30 -12.44 8.63
N SER A 83 -0.11 -11.38 7.82
CA SER A 83 1.07 -11.25 6.98
C SER A 83 2.33 -10.92 7.79
N ASP A 84 3.47 -10.88 7.10
CA ASP A 84 4.65 -10.18 7.60
C ASP A 84 4.35 -8.70 7.83
N TYR A 85 5.20 -8.04 8.61
CA TYR A 85 5.14 -6.61 8.82
C TYR A 85 5.82 -5.86 7.67
N PHE A 86 5.15 -4.82 7.20
CA PHE A 86 5.69 -3.88 6.24
C PHE A 86 6.00 -2.57 6.95
N GLN A 87 7.26 -2.25 7.12
CA GLN A 87 7.67 -0.97 7.71
C GLN A 87 7.48 0.17 6.72
N ILE A 88 6.85 1.26 7.15
CA ILE A 88 6.55 2.42 6.33
C ILE A 88 7.17 3.67 6.96
N PRO A 89 8.36 4.10 6.52
CA PRO A 89 8.95 5.36 6.93
C PRO A 89 8.10 6.56 6.51
N ALA A 90 8.23 7.67 7.20
CA ALA A 90 7.66 8.94 6.75
C ALA A 90 8.11 9.26 5.31
N GLY A 91 7.21 9.83 4.52
CA GLY A 91 7.48 10.17 3.13
C GLY A 91 7.61 8.96 2.19
N LYS A 92 7.09 7.79 2.55
CA LYS A 92 7.07 6.58 1.70
C LYS A 92 5.66 6.13 1.41
N THR A 93 5.52 5.39 0.32
CA THR A 93 4.28 4.75 -0.10
C THR A 93 4.49 3.24 -0.14
N LEU A 94 3.69 2.50 0.61
CA LEU A 94 3.60 1.04 0.52
C LEU A 94 2.47 0.67 -0.43
N ASN A 95 2.76 -0.22 -1.38
CA ASN A 95 1.77 -0.85 -2.23
C ASN A 95 1.71 -2.34 -1.91
N LEU A 96 0.51 -2.87 -1.72
CA LEU A 96 0.23 -4.28 -1.51
C LEU A 96 -0.76 -4.76 -2.56
N ALA A 97 -0.52 -5.92 -3.14
CA ALA A 97 -1.39 -6.53 -4.13
C ALA A 97 -1.60 -8.01 -3.81
N PHE A 98 -2.83 -8.48 -3.92
CA PHE A 98 -3.19 -9.87 -3.67
C PHE A 98 -4.52 -10.25 -4.32
N GLU A 99 -4.75 -11.55 -4.47
CA GLU A 99 -6.05 -12.11 -4.78
C GLU A 99 -6.73 -12.52 -3.46
N ASN A 100 -7.95 -12.05 -3.25
CA ASN A 100 -8.75 -12.33 -2.06
C ASN A 100 -9.70 -13.51 -2.32
N HIS A 101 -9.72 -14.46 -1.41
CA HIS A 101 -10.71 -15.54 -1.33
C HIS A 101 -11.46 -15.45 -0.01
N THR A 102 -12.75 -15.76 -0.03
CA THR A 102 -13.62 -15.57 1.12
C THR A 102 -14.60 -16.71 1.28
N SER A 103 -15.00 -16.98 2.53
CA SER A 103 -16.10 -17.88 2.82
C SER A 103 -17.46 -17.31 2.35
N GLY A 104 -17.56 -15.98 2.14
CA GLY A 104 -18.79 -15.30 1.75
C GLY A 104 -19.89 -15.27 2.80
N ALA A 105 -19.63 -15.75 4.03
CA ALA A 105 -20.65 -15.84 5.08
C ALA A 105 -21.08 -14.47 5.62
N GLY A 106 -20.19 -13.49 5.62
CA GLY A 106 -20.46 -12.12 6.04
C GLY A 106 -19.61 -11.11 5.28
N ASN A 107 -19.98 -9.84 5.30
CA ASN A 107 -19.22 -8.76 4.64
C ASN A 107 -17.81 -8.65 5.20
N TRP A 108 -17.64 -8.94 6.48
CA TRP A 108 -16.36 -8.88 7.22
C TRP A 108 -15.45 -10.09 6.97
N ASN A 109 -15.93 -11.14 6.34
CA ASN A 109 -15.14 -12.34 6.04
C ASN A 109 -14.24 -12.12 4.81
N ASN A 110 -13.27 -11.25 4.96
CA ASN A 110 -12.38 -10.78 3.92
C ASN A 110 -11.02 -10.37 4.52
N TRP A 111 -10.23 -9.66 3.70
CA TRP A 111 -8.99 -9.02 4.15
C TRP A 111 -9.27 -7.85 5.10
N ASN A 112 -8.32 -7.63 5.99
CA ASN A 112 -8.27 -6.48 6.87
C ASN A 112 -6.85 -5.93 6.87
N LEU A 113 -6.71 -4.63 7.02
CA LEU A 113 -5.44 -3.93 7.08
C LEU A 113 -5.29 -3.28 8.46
N CYS A 114 -4.18 -3.56 9.13
CA CYS A 114 -3.78 -2.84 10.34
C CYS A 114 -2.57 -1.95 10.05
N VAL A 115 -2.62 -0.72 10.55
CA VAL A 115 -1.45 0.18 10.66
C VAL A 115 -1.22 0.44 12.14
N ALA A 116 -0.01 0.16 12.61
CA ALA A 116 0.37 0.23 14.02
C ALA A 116 1.73 0.92 14.20
N THR A 117 2.06 1.22 15.45
CA THR A 117 3.41 1.65 15.85
C THR A 117 4.46 0.60 15.44
N ASP A 118 5.73 1.04 15.33
CA ASP A 118 6.85 0.15 14.96
C ASP A 118 7.33 -0.71 16.15
N ASP A 119 6.39 -1.45 16.76
CA ASP A 119 6.67 -2.40 17.85
C ASP A 119 5.97 -3.74 17.59
N GLU A 120 6.44 -4.80 18.22
CA GLU A 120 5.85 -6.13 18.12
C GLU A 120 4.44 -6.15 18.72
N ARG A 121 3.53 -6.92 18.11
CA ARG A 121 2.19 -7.15 18.69
C ARG A 121 2.31 -7.73 20.10
N GLY A 122 1.65 -7.07 21.06
CA GLY A 122 1.77 -7.40 22.48
C GLY A 122 2.99 -6.81 23.19
N GLY A 123 3.84 -6.06 22.49
CA GLY A 123 4.90 -5.25 23.08
C GLY A 123 4.37 -4.06 23.87
N GLY A 124 5.19 -3.49 24.73
CA GLY A 124 4.75 -2.42 25.64
C GLY A 124 4.38 -1.10 24.98
N ASN A 125 4.89 -0.86 23.76
CA ASN A 125 4.61 0.35 22.98
C ASN A 125 3.73 0.06 21.76
N TYR A 126 3.22 -1.16 21.60
CA TYR A 126 2.31 -1.49 20.51
C TYR A 126 0.99 -0.73 20.65
N ALA A 127 0.62 0.00 19.63
CA ALA A 127 -0.67 0.65 19.51
C ALA A 127 -1.12 0.64 18.04
N GLU A 128 -2.39 0.39 17.81
CA GLU A 128 -2.98 0.48 16.49
C GLU A 128 -3.32 1.95 16.19
N HIS A 129 -2.79 2.47 15.09
CA HIS A 129 -3.26 3.74 14.55
C HIS A 129 -4.65 3.57 13.97
N PHE A 130 -4.84 2.54 13.14
CA PHE A 130 -6.16 2.13 12.65
C PHE A 130 -6.15 0.69 12.14
N VAL A 131 -7.34 0.11 12.12
CA VAL A 131 -7.65 -1.13 11.41
C VAL A 131 -8.80 -0.85 10.46
N MET A 132 -8.64 -1.19 9.19
CA MET A 132 -9.68 -1.07 8.17
C MET A 132 -10.04 -2.44 7.62
N ARG A 133 -11.33 -2.71 7.51
CA ARG A 133 -11.90 -3.91 6.91
C ARG A 133 -12.39 -3.59 5.51
N SER A 134 -12.35 -4.57 4.64
CA SER A 134 -12.83 -4.47 3.26
C SER A 134 -14.29 -4.03 3.10
N ASP A 135 -15.10 -4.11 4.15
CA ASP A 135 -16.51 -3.76 4.17
C ASP A 135 -16.79 -2.34 4.72
N LEU A 136 -15.81 -1.43 4.61
CA LEU A 136 -15.86 -0.05 5.08
C LEU A 136 -15.93 0.12 6.60
N PHE A 137 -15.87 -0.96 7.34
CA PHE A 137 -15.84 -0.91 8.79
C PHE A 137 -14.38 -0.88 9.28
N GLY A 138 -14.14 -0.18 10.37
CA GLY A 138 -12.80 -0.14 10.96
C GLY A 138 -12.79 0.67 12.24
N TRP A 139 -11.62 0.81 12.83
CA TRP A 139 -11.39 1.66 13.99
C TRP A 139 -10.01 2.30 13.93
N GLY A 140 -9.88 3.49 14.49
CA GLY A 140 -8.63 4.23 14.61
C GLY A 140 -8.43 4.65 16.06
N GLY A 141 -7.30 4.27 16.66
CA GLY A 141 -7.10 4.43 18.08
C GLY A 141 -8.21 3.75 18.88
N ALA A 142 -8.96 4.49 19.67
CA ALA A 142 -10.07 3.98 20.46
C ALA A 142 -11.47 4.16 19.82
N ALA A 143 -11.55 4.71 18.60
CA ALA A 143 -12.81 5.08 17.97
C ALA A 143 -13.08 4.29 16.69
N SER A 144 -14.34 3.95 16.42
CA SER A 144 -14.77 3.43 15.12
C SER A 144 -14.60 4.49 14.03
N VAL A 145 -14.06 4.11 12.88
CA VAL A 145 -13.92 4.99 11.70
C VAL A 145 -15.09 4.86 10.73
N TYR A 146 -16.02 3.94 10.99
CA TYR A 146 -17.19 3.75 10.16
C TYR A 146 -18.03 5.03 10.09
N ASN A 147 -18.32 5.52 8.87
CA ASN A 147 -18.94 6.81 8.61
C ASN A 147 -18.19 8.04 9.15
N ALA A 148 -16.90 7.92 9.47
CA ALA A 148 -16.09 9.07 9.81
C ALA A 148 -15.96 10.03 8.60
N ALA A 149 -15.72 11.32 8.86
CA ALA A 149 -15.60 12.33 7.79
C ALA A 149 -14.39 12.11 6.88
N ASN A 150 -13.40 11.37 7.36
CA ASN A 150 -12.16 11.04 6.66
C ASN A 150 -12.19 9.67 5.95
N ILE A 151 -13.35 9.03 5.85
CA ILE A 151 -13.57 7.85 5.02
C ILE A 151 -14.44 8.21 3.81
N SER A 152 -14.11 7.66 2.65
CA SER A 152 -14.92 7.73 1.44
C SER A 152 -14.85 6.40 0.68
N ASN A 153 -15.84 6.14 -0.16
CA ASN A 153 -15.93 4.89 -0.89
C ASN A 153 -16.64 5.05 -2.23
N GLU A 154 -16.41 4.10 -3.13
CA GLU A 154 -17.05 3.96 -4.43
C GLU A 154 -17.40 2.48 -4.68
N GLY A 155 -18.52 2.22 -5.34
CA GLY A 155 -18.96 0.88 -5.75
C GLY A 155 -19.77 0.10 -4.70
N TYR A 156 -19.77 0.54 -3.46
CA TYR A 156 -20.53 -0.09 -2.40
C TYR A 156 -22.02 0.33 -2.44
N GLY A 157 -22.92 -0.59 -2.06
CA GLY A 157 -24.36 -0.32 -2.02
C GLY A 157 -25.18 -1.61 -1.95
N ASP A 158 -24.77 -2.63 -2.67
CA ASP A 158 -25.35 -3.97 -2.61
C ASP A 158 -24.40 -4.93 -1.89
N TRP A 159 -24.71 -5.29 -0.66
CA TRP A 159 -23.86 -6.13 0.17
C TRP A 159 -23.92 -7.60 -0.20
N ASP A 160 -24.98 -8.07 -0.81
CA ASP A 160 -25.06 -9.44 -1.33
C ASP A 160 -24.15 -9.58 -2.55
N GLN A 161 -24.18 -8.59 -3.44
CA GLN A 161 -23.27 -8.52 -4.57
C GLN A 161 -21.83 -8.39 -4.13
N PHE A 162 -21.53 -7.50 -3.15
CA PHE A 162 -20.18 -7.34 -2.59
C PHE A 162 -19.62 -8.68 -2.08
N ARG A 163 -20.38 -9.44 -1.28
CA ARG A 163 -19.92 -10.74 -0.78
C ARG A 163 -19.58 -11.72 -1.91
N ALA A 164 -20.42 -11.76 -2.94
CA ALA A 164 -20.18 -12.62 -4.09
C ALA A 164 -18.96 -12.18 -4.91
N ASP A 165 -18.77 -10.88 -5.07
CA ASP A 165 -17.70 -10.28 -5.87
C ASP A 165 -16.32 -10.37 -5.20
N MET A 166 -16.27 -10.48 -3.87
CA MET A 166 -15.00 -10.59 -3.15
C MET A 166 -14.31 -11.94 -3.35
N GLU A 167 -15.01 -12.98 -3.80
CA GLU A 167 -14.38 -14.27 -4.11
C GLU A 167 -13.53 -14.19 -5.38
N GLY A 168 -12.23 -14.26 -5.20
CA GLY A 168 -11.21 -14.14 -6.25
C GLY A 168 -11.06 -12.72 -6.80
N ALA A 169 -11.43 -11.72 -6.01
CA ALA A 169 -11.18 -10.33 -6.35
C ALA A 169 -9.68 -10.02 -6.29
N LYS A 170 -9.19 -9.22 -7.24
CA LYS A 170 -7.84 -8.65 -7.19
C LYS A 170 -7.87 -7.37 -6.38
N VAL A 171 -7.07 -7.32 -5.33
CA VAL A 171 -7.02 -6.20 -4.40
C VAL A 171 -5.67 -5.51 -4.50
N ASN A 172 -5.70 -4.18 -4.58
CA ASN A 172 -4.53 -3.32 -4.46
C ASN A 172 -4.76 -2.33 -3.32
N ILE A 173 -3.83 -2.28 -2.39
CA ILE A 173 -3.85 -1.32 -1.27
C ILE A 173 -2.62 -0.42 -1.39
N GLN A 174 -2.84 0.87 -1.35
CA GLN A 174 -1.79 1.87 -1.25
C GLN A 174 -1.88 2.58 0.09
N LEU A 175 -0.76 2.63 0.81
CA LEU A 175 -0.58 3.42 2.02
C LEU A 175 0.47 4.48 1.75
N GLN A 176 0.07 5.74 1.67
CA GLN A 176 0.95 6.87 1.37
C GLN A 176 1.15 7.74 2.60
N ARG A 177 2.42 7.95 3.00
CA ARG A 177 2.78 8.82 4.11
C ARG A 177 3.18 10.20 3.57
N ILE A 178 2.40 11.23 3.92
CA ILE A 178 2.62 12.64 3.53
C ILE A 178 2.64 13.50 4.79
N GLY A 179 3.81 14.05 5.14
CA GLY A 179 3.96 14.77 6.40
C GLY A 179 3.71 13.85 7.58
N ASP A 180 2.77 14.24 8.45
CA ASP A 180 2.32 13.50 9.63
C ASP A 180 1.05 12.65 9.39
N GLU A 181 0.56 12.62 8.15
CA GLU A 181 -0.63 11.86 7.77
C GLU A 181 -0.30 10.59 6.99
N ILE A 182 -1.21 9.61 7.09
CA ILE A 182 -1.26 8.45 6.22
C ILE A 182 -2.58 8.42 5.46
N TYR A 183 -2.48 8.17 4.17
CA TYR A 183 -3.60 8.01 3.25
C TYR A 183 -3.66 6.56 2.80
N MET A 184 -4.79 5.91 3.00
CA MET A 184 -5.07 4.57 2.51
C MET A 184 -6.01 4.66 1.30
N THR A 185 -5.68 3.93 0.26
CA THR A 185 -6.59 3.63 -0.85
C THR A 185 -6.57 2.13 -1.08
N ALA A 186 -7.71 1.47 -0.94
CA ALA A 186 -7.87 0.07 -1.27
C ALA A 186 -8.83 -0.06 -2.45
N VAL A 187 -8.43 -0.82 -3.47
CA VAL A 187 -9.23 -1.07 -4.67
C VAL A 187 -9.35 -2.57 -4.85
N ALA A 188 -10.55 -3.09 -4.79
CA ALA A 188 -10.86 -4.48 -5.12
C ALA A 188 -11.58 -4.53 -6.47
N THR A 189 -11.06 -5.33 -7.40
CA THR A 189 -11.65 -5.57 -8.71
C THR A 189 -12.14 -7.00 -8.78
N ALA A 190 -13.43 -7.17 -8.84
CA ALA A 190 -14.09 -8.47 -8.94
C ALA A 190 -13.84 -9.13 -10.30
N LYS A 191 -14.05 -10.44 -10.40
CA LYS A 191 -13.92 -11.20 -11.66
C LYS A 191 -14.85 -10.71 -12.78
N ASN A 192 -16.00 -10.13 -12.42
CA ASN A 192 -16.96 -9.55 -13.36
C ASN A 192 -16.62 -8.11 -13.78
N GLY A 193 -15.53 -7.53 -13.24
CA GLY A 193 -15.09 -6.17 -13.52
C GLY A 193 -15.69 -5.10 -12.59
N THR A 194 -16.55 -5.46 -11.65
CA THR A 194 -17.03 -4.52 -10.62
C THR A 194 -15.86 -4.05 -9.76
N VAL A 195 -15.81 -2.75 -9.50
CA VAL A 195 -14.75 -2.13 -8.69
C VAL A 195 -15.34 -1.59 -7.39
N TYR A 196 -14.69 -1.95 -6.30
CA TYR A 196 -14.94 -1.42 -4.96
C TYR A 196 -13.72 -0.64 -4.52
N LYS A 197 -13.92 0.61 -4.11
CA LYS A 197 -12.83 1.47 -3.67
C LYS A 197 -13.14 2.06 -2.31
N GLU A 198 -12.18 1.96 -1.42
CA GLU A 198 -12.23 2.48 -0.06
C GLU A 198 -11.03 3.39 0.16
N MET A 199 -11.27 4.56 0.71
CA MET A 199 -10.25 5.55 1.02
C MET A 199 -10.41 6.04 2.45
N TYR A 200 -9.29 6.12 3.15
CA TYR A 200 -9.24 6.59 4.54
C TYR A 200 -7.96 7.39 4.76
N HIS A 201 -8.00 8.39 5.62
CA HIS A 201 -6.79 9.08 6.07
C HIS A 201 -6.84 9.41 7.55
N GLN A 202 -5.65 9.49 8.17
CA GLN A 202 -5.50 9.81 9.59
C GLN A 202 -4.15 10.44 9.84
N THR A 203 -4.11 11.40 10.78
CA THR A 203 -2.86 11.91 11.35
C THR A 203 -2.27 10.87 12.30
N ILE A 204 -1.03 10.45 12.05
CA ILE A 204 -0.32 9.41 12.80
C ILE A 204 1.07 9.83 13.28
N GLY A 205 1.48 11.07 12.96
CA GLY A 205 2.83 11.56 13.23
C GLY A 205 3.86 11.11 12.20
N THR A 206 5.12 11.43 12.46
CA THR A 206 6.25 11.19 11.53
C THR A 206 7.08 9.96 11.86
N ASP A 207 6.80 9.26 12.97
CA ASP A 207 7.53 8.07 13.38
C ASP A 207 7.31 6.92 12.40
N MET A 208 8.24 5.96 12.40
CA MET A 208 8.08 4.70 11.67
C MET A 208 6.79 3.99 12.11
N VAL A 209 6.04 3.47 11.16
CA VAL A 209 4.89 2.63 11.42
C VAL A 209 5.02 1.29 10.72
N ARG A 210 4.23 0.32 11.14
CA ARG A 210 4.10 -0.99 10.49
C ARG A 210 2.70 -1.14 9.94
N ALA A 211 2.59 -1.74 8.76
CA ALA A 211 1.34 -2.25 8.24
C ALA A 211 1.39 -3.78 8.16
N PHE A 212 0.27 -4.43 8.30
CA PHE A 212 0.11 -5.86 8.06
C PHE A 212 -1.33 -6.20 7.69
N LEU A 213 -1.48 -7.27 6.92
CA LEU A 213 -2.77 -7.82 6.55
C LEU A 213 -3.22 -8.87 7.56
N ILE A 214 -4.52 -8.96 7.74
CA ILE A 214 -5.19 -9.91 8.63
C ILE A 214 -6.29 -10.57 7.82
N VAL A 215 -6.50 -11.84 7.99
CA VAL A 215 -7.64 -12.57 7.40
C VAL A 215 -8.70 -12.88 8.45
N ASP A 216 -9.95 -12.85 8.04
CA ASP A 216 -11.08 -13.32 8.82
C ASP A 216 -12.00 -14.14 7.89
N SER A 217 -12.02 -15.44 8.11
CA SER A 217 -12.72 -16.41 7.25
C SER A 217 -12.42 -16.16 5.77
N SER A 218 -11.15 -15.87 5.48
CA SER A 218 -10.64 -15.53 4.17
C SER A 218 -9.21 -16.06 3.96
N TYR A 219 -8.74 -15.97 2.74
CA TYR A 219 -7.44 -16.42 2.31
C TYR A 219 -6.89 -15.49 1.23
N LEU A 220 -5.65 -15.05 1.35
CA LEU A 220 -5.03 -14.12 0.42
C LEU A 220 -3.85 -14.76 -0.28
N LYS A 221 -3.78 -14.62 -1.60
CA LYS A 221 -2.60 -14.93 -2.41
C LYS A 221 -1.88 -13.63 -2.75
N MET A 222 -0.71 -13.42 -2.18
CA MET A 222 0.06 -12.21 -2.40
C MET A 222 0.66 -12.20 -3.81
N ASP A 223 0.53 -11.08 -4.49
CA ASP A 223 1.26 -10.79 -5.73
C ASP A 223 2.56 -10.06 -5.38
N ALA A 224 3.62 -10.83 -5.14
CA ALA A 224 4.91 -10.32 -4.71
C ALA A 224 5.53 -9.30 -5.70
N ASN A 225 5.19 -9.38 -6.99
CA ASN A 225 5.72 -8.45 -8.00
C ASN A 225 5.08 -7.05 -7.90
N ASN A 226 3.90 -6.97 -7.31
CA ASN A 226 3.15 -5.73 -7.13
C ASN A 226 3.07 -5.27 -5.66
N CYS A 227 3.91 -5.86 -4.78
CA CYS A 227 4.10 -5.41 -3.41
C CYS A 227 5.45 -4.70 -3.31
N TYR A 228 5.45 -3.40 -3.04
CA TYR A 228 6.68 -2.61 -2.98
C TYR A 228 6.53 -1.36 -2.12
N LEU A 229 7.69 -0.87 -1.64
CA LEU A 229 7.81 0.41 -0.94
C LEU A 229 8.43 1.43 -1.91
N ALA A 230 7.74 2.53 -2.15
CA ALA A 230 8.17 3.58 -3.06
C ALA A 230 8.36 4.93 -2.35
N SER A 231 9.11 5.82 -2.96
CA SER A 231 9.06 7.24 -2.61
C SER A 231 7.79 7.84 -3.20
N PRO A 232 7.10 8.77 -2.49
CA PRO A 232 5.90 9.38 -3.03
C PRO A 232 6.20 10.10 -4.33
N VAL A 233 5.33 9.91 -5.31
CA VAL A 233 5.28 10.77 -6.48
C VAL A 233 4.38 11.93 -6.08
N TYR A 234 4.96 13.09 -5.86
CA TYR A 234 4.17 14.32 -5.69
C TYR A 234 3.58 14.70 -7.03
N GLU A 235 2.25 14.67 -7.16
CA GLU A 235 1.54 15.27 -8.28
C GLU A 235 1.56 16.81 -8.20
#